data_0906b37d19d2980efa1f2878dc1e233a
#
_entry.id   0906b37d19d2980efa1f2878dc1e233a
#
_cell.length_a   1.000
_cell.length_b   1.000
_cell.length_c   1.000
_cell.angle_alpha   90.00
_cell.angle_beta   90.00
_cell.angle_gamma   90.00
#
_symmetry.space_group_name_H-M   'P 1'
#
loop_
_entity.id
_entity.type
_entity.pdbx_description
1 polymer ?
#
loop_
_entity_poly.entity_id
_entity_poly.type
_entity_poly.pdbx_seq_one_letter_code
_entity_poly.pdbx_strand_id
1 'polypeptide(L)'
;MNNVIKFNDETKSINKFWKQDVLDFRAYPDKDISDYYKKRKLNTINFKNIESEIKREEYKDYLKSIFFKEFPFSYVSSRMPQIFRLQDFFNKASFDSIFESTEKHEKEILDYFSSLGFSSENRSINGAMVPEQMKIAVSEFRDKRKGLDRDIWKISELKIPEERINKSASLNSFNFYNIKNIHNRELVKIWFKYLIGSTEFAIAYLINSLSIITRFCNFLGEIRIEDTDRILILNYLNTLKDLKIYTYNRITNCISDFYKYLAIKETYKNETPILRTDFKQRESEHHFNSVSEYVILQIFRHLYELPFDLKLMYLINYSTGLRVSDLCQLETDCLLKSEKCYFIRFHIQKMQKDHAVPISAALGELIEKRVQELFKLEYKEKYLFPSKPNEPFKARKYRNDMKKWCKKWSIKNEDGTPYNFLPHSYRHTIASDLTQEYNVDLEIIQLVILGHANPSMSLCYIDETDEYKKNA
;
A
#
# COMPACT_ATOMS: atom_id res chain seq x y z
N MET A 1 -26.05 2.64 -5.62
CA MET A 1 -26.08 4.11 -5.64
C MET A 1 -24.89 4.63 -4.88
N ASN A 2 -23.82 5.02 -5.58
CA ASN A 2 -22.65 5.64 -4.96
C ASN A 2 -22.85 7.16 -4.98
N ASN A 3 -23.68 7.67 -4.06
CA ASN A 3 -23.74 9.11 -3.85
C ASN A 3 -22.47 9.54 -3.13
N VAL A 4 -21.51 10.07 -3.88
CA VAL A 4 -20.41 10.85 -3.33
C VAL A 4 -21.04 12.12 -2.78
N ILE A 5 -21.00 12.31 -1.47
CA ILE A 5 -21.52 13.52 -0.84
C ILE A 5 -20.57 14.66 -1.24
N LYS A 6 -20.98 15.49 -2.20
CA LYS A 6 -20.30 16.74 -2.53
C LYS A 6 -20.68 17.77 -1.47
N PHE A 7 -19.80 17.98 -0.52
CA PHE A 7 -19.95 19.06 0.45
C PHE A 7 -19.42 20.35 -0.16
N ASN A 8 -20.32 21.25 -0.52
CA ASN A 8 -19.96 22.62 -0.81
C ASN A 8 -19.76 23.35 0.52
N ASP A 9 -18.53 23.78 0.81
CA ASP A 9 -18.14 24.53 2.03
C ASP A 9 -18.91 25.87 2.18
N GLU A 10 -19.66 26.27 1.15
CA GLU A 10 -20.34 27.56 1.02
C GLU A 10 -21.76 27.57 1.55
N THR A 11 -22.36 26.45 1.94
CA THR A 11 -23.73 26.49 2.47
C THR A 11 -23.75 26.99 3.91
N LYS A 12 -24.38 28.16 4.11
CA LYS A 12 -24.53 28.81 5.44
C LYS A 12 -25.05 27.86 6.53
N SER A 13 -25.88 26.88 6.17
CA SER A 13 -26.45 25.89 7.09
C SER A 13 -25.41 24.90 7.61
N ILE A 14 -24.49 24.40 6.77
CA ILE A 14 -23.41 23.48 7.14
C ILE A 14 -22.43 24.19 8.07
N ASN A 15 -22.03 25.44 7.73
CA ASN A 15 -21.14 26.22 8.58
C ASN A 15 -21.79 26.53 9.94
N LYS A 16 -23.09 26.75 10.01
CA LYS A 16 -23.82 26.94 11.27
C LYS A 16 -23.81 25.68 12.12
N PHE A 17 -23.96 24.50 11.53
CA PHE A 17 -23.90 23.22 12.22
C PHE A 17 -22.53 23.01 12.90
N TRP A 18 -21.43 23.22 12.18
CA TRP A 18 -20.08 23.01 12.71
C TRP A 18 -19.62 24.01 13.76
N LYS A 19 -20.30 25.16 13.92
CA LYS A 19 -20.04 26.15 14.97
C LYS A 19 -20.62 25.77 16.32
N GLN A 20 -21.50 24.78 16.40
CA GLN A 20 -22.16 24.38 17.64
C GLN A 20 -21.21 23.64 18.58
N ASP A 21 -21.40 23.75 19.88
CA ASP A 21 -20.67 22.99 20.90
C ASP A 21 -21.23 21.57 21.07
N VAL A 22 -22.43 21.35 20.61
CA VAL A 22 -23.06 20.03 20.57
C VAL A 22 -23.47 19.74 19.12
N LEU A 23 -22.82 18.78 18.49
CA LEU A 23 -23.14 18.38 17.14
C LEU A 23 -24.15 17.22 17.20
N ASP A 24 -25.40 17.51 16.89
CA ASP A 24 -26.45 16.51 16.74
C ASP A 24 -26.64 16.18 15.26
N PHE A 25 -26.11 15.04 14.83
CA PHE A 25 -26.13 14.62 13.44
C PHE A 25 -27.54 14.28 12.91
N ARG A 26 -28.56 14.20 13.79
CA ARG A 26 -29.97 14.12 13.37
C ARG A 26 -30.46 15.42 12.77
N ALA A 27 -29.81 16.53 13.11
CA ALA A 27 -30.06 17.87 12.57
C ALA A 27 -29.03 18.30 11.51
N TYR A 28 -28.23 17.35 10.99
CA TYR A 28 -27.26 17.66 9.94
C TYR A 28 -27.99 18.17 8.67
N PRO A 29 -27.47 19.20 8.00
CA PRO A 29 -28.18 19.82 6.86
C PRO A 29 -28.45 18.90 5.67
N ASP A 30 -27.60 17.91 5.43
CA ASP A 30 -27.84 16.89 4.43
C ASP A 30 -28.88 15.88 4.94
N LYS A 31 -29.94 15.67 4.14
CA LYS A 31 -31.08 14.82 4.51
C LYS A 31 -30.71 13.35 4.65
N ASP A 32 -29.86 12.81 3.77
CA ASP A 32 -29.48 11.40 3.80
C ASP A 32 -28.68 11.09 5.06
N ILE A 33 -27.80 12.00 5.46
CA ILE A 33 -27.02 11.90 6.68
C ILE A 33 -27.93 12.02 7.90
N SER A 34 -28.81 13.02 7.95
CA SER A 34 -29.70 13.23 9.09
C SER A 34 -30.66 12.05 9.28
N ASP A 35 -31.25 11.54 8.22
CA ASP A 35 -32.17 10.39 8.29
C ASP A 35 -31.46 9.09 8.68
N TYR A 36 -30.20 8.92 8.30
CA TYR A 36 -29.37 7.83 8.80
C TYR A 36 -29.18 7.89 10.31
N TYR A 37 -28.81 9.08 10.86
CA TYR A 37 -28.54 9.23 12.28
C TYR A 37 -29.77 9.28 13.16
N LYS A 38 -30.95 9.64 12.67
CA LYS A 38 -32.24 9.50 13.39
C LYS A 38 -32.52 8.06 13.83
N LYS A 39 -31.99 7.08 13.09
CA LYS A 39 -32.16 5.64 13.36
C LYS A 39 -31.05 5.06 14.23
N ARG A 40 -30.10 5.84 14.73
CA ARG A 40 -28.91 5.38 15.46
C ARG A 40 -28.91 5.88 16.91
N LYS A 41 -28.38 5.04 17.83
CA LYS A 41 -28.23 5.41 19.24
C LYS A 41 -27.10 6.43 19.47
N LEU A 42 -26.01 6.31 18.71
CA LEU A 42 -24.88 7.25 18.72
C LEU A 42 -25.06 8.23 17.58
N ASN A 43 -25.40 9.46 17.90
CA ASN A 43 -25.74 10.50 16.92
C ASN A 43 -25.34 11.92 17.37
N THR A 44 -24.76 12.07 18.55
CA THR A 44 -24.41 13.37 19.13
C THR A 44 -22.99 13.38 19.68
N ILE A 45 -22.25 14.46 19.41
CA ILE A 45 -20.93 14.74 20.02
C ILE A 45 -21.06 16.02 20.84
N ASN A 46 -20.70 15.95 22.11
CA ASN A 46 -20.72 17.08 23.02
C ASN A 46 -19.31 17.56 23.34
N PHE A 47 -18.92 18.73 22.83
CA PHE A 47 -17.59 19.31 23.02
C PHE A 47 -17.49 20.13 24.31
N LYS A 48 -18.61 20.46 24.99
CA LYS A 48 -18.61 21.28 26.23
C LYS A 48 -17.78 20.65 27.34
N ASN A 49 -17.69 19.31 27.35
CA ASN A 49 -16.95 18.61 28.40
C ASN A 49 -15.43 18.55 28.14
N ILE A 50 -14.97 18.98 26.97
CA ILE A 50 -13.53 19.09 26.67
C ILE A 50 -13.07 20.45 27.13
N GLU A 51 -12.22 20.52 28.17
CA GLU A 51 -11.80 21.79 28.78
C GLU A 51 -11.00 22.68 27.82
N SER A 52 -10.02 22.09 27.14
CA SER A 52 -9.18 22.82 26.18
C SER A 52 -9.95 23.25 24.93
N GLU A 53 -10.00 24.57 24.68
CA GLU A 53 -10.57 25.13 23.45
C GLU A 53 -9.81 24.69 22.20
N ILE A 54 -8.48 24.64 22.28
CA ILE A 54 -7.60 24.19 21.18
C ILE A 54 -7.97 22.76 20.82
N LYS A 55 -8.03 21.83 21.77
CA LYS A 55 -8.39 20.45 21.57
C LYS A 55 -9.80 20.28 20.98
N ARG A 56 -10.77 21.12 21.42
CA ARG A 56 -12.12 21.11 20.83
C ARG A 56 -12.12 21.47 19.36
N GLU A 57 -11.44 22.55 18.97
CA GLU A 57 -11.39 22.99 17.58
C GLU A 57 -10.59 22.00 16.70
N GLU A 58 -9.51 21.42 17.21
CA GLU A 58 -8.76 20.37 16.52
C GLU A 58 -9.60 19.11 16.30
N TYR A 59 -10.41 18.73 17.29
CA TYR A 59 -11.32 17.58 17.13
C TYR A 59 -12.44 17.89 16.13
N LYS A 60 -13.01 19.11 16.15
CA LYS A 60 -13.96 19.55 15.11
C LYS A 60 -13.32 19.54 13.71
N ASP A 61 -12.09 20.02 13.58
CA ASP A 61 -11.38 20.03 12.31
C ASP A 61 -11.05 18.61 11.81
N TYR A 62 -10.73 17.70 12.72
CA TYR A 62 -10.61 16.28 12.40
C TYR A 62 -11.92 15.72 11.86
N LEU A 63 -13.05 15.98 12.50
CA LEU A 63 -14.36 15.58 12.03
C LEU A 63 -14.68 16.16 10.66
N LYS A 64 -14.49 17.48 10.49
CA LYS A 64 -14.66 18.14 9.18
C LYS A 64 -13.79 17.47 8.13
N SER A 65 -12.54 17.14 8.43
CA SER A 65 -11.64 16.47 7.49
C SER A 65 -12.19 15.14 6.97
N ILE A 66 -12.99 14.44 7.76
CA ILE A 66 -13.65 13.17 7.37
C ILE A 66 -14.89 13.44 6.51
N PHE A 67 -15.68 14.45 6.88
CA PHE A 67 -16.92 14.78 6.17
C PHE A 67 -16.67 15.55 4.87
N PHE A 68 -15.65 16.39 4.80
CA PHE A 68 -15.33 17.18 3.60
C PHE A 68 -14.40 16.48 2.60
N LYS A 69 -13.88 15.29 2.93
CA LYS A 69 -13.25 14.44 1.93
C LYS A 69 -14.32 13.78 1.08
N GLU A 70 -14.06 13.63 -0.23
CA GLU A 70 -14.95 12.94 -1.18
C GLU A 70 -14.99 11.42 -0.91
N PHE A 71 -15.36 11.05 0.31
CA PHE A 71 -15.55 9.66 0.66
C PHE A 71 -17.01 9.23 0.48
N PRO A 72 -17.27 7.98 0.06
CA PRO A 72 -18.61 7.43 0.11
C PRO A 72 -19.18 7.50 1.53
N PHE A 73 -20.46 7.81 1.67
CA PHE A 73 -21.09 7.87 3.00
C PHE A 73 -20.91 6.60 3.82
N SER A 74 -20.88 5.42 3.17
CA SER A 74 -20.59 4.14 3.83
C SER A 74 -19.23 4.12 4.55
N TYR A 75 -18.23 4.82 3.99
CA TYR A 75 -16.92 4.96 4.63
C TYR A 75 -16.98 5.83 5.87
N VAL A 76 -17.68 6.97 5.79
CA VAL A 76 -17.88 7.89 6.91
C VAL A 76 -18.69 7.20 8.02
N SER A 77 -19.84 6.62 7.67
CA SER A 77 -20.76 5.98 8.62
C SER A 77 -20.14 4.79 9.36
N SER A 78 -19.21 4.06 8.73
CA SER A 78 -18.52 2.94 9.39
C SER A 78 -17.53 3.38 10.49
N ARG A 79 -17.05 4.62 10.45
CA ARG A 79 -16.10 5.20 11.41
C ARG A 79 -16.78 5.98 12.53
N MET A 80 -17.96 6.52 12.29
CA MET A 80 -18.64 7.38 13.23
C MET A 80 -18.90 6.74 14.60
N PRO A 81 -19.21 5.44 14.74
CA PRO A 81 -19.39 4.82 16.06
C PRO A 81 -18.17 4.95 16.97
N GLN A 82 -16.95 4.84 16.42
CA GLN A 82 -15.72 5.05 17.17
C GLN A 82 -15.47 6.53 17.41
N ILE A 83 -15.72 7.38 16.40
CA ILE A 83 -15.57 8.83 16.52
C ILE A 83 -16.48 9.38 17.62
N PHE A 84 -17.73 8.96 17.72
CA PHE A 84 -18.61 9.38 18.83
C PHE A 84 -18.04 9.02 20.22
N ARG A 85 -17.27 7.93 20.32
CA ARG A 85 -16.65 7.51 21.58
C ARG A 85 -15.34 8.23 21.90
N LEU A 86 -14.67 8.82 20.89
CA LEU A 86 -13.46 9.61 21.12
C LEU A 86 -13.70 10.80 22.04
N GLN A 87 -14.92 11.37 22.09
CA GLN A 87 -15.23 12.46 23.03
C GLN A 87 -14.94 12.08 24.49
N ASP A 88 -15.26 10.85 24.90
CA ASP A 88 -15.02 10.36 26.27
C ASP A 88 -13.53 10.25 26.58
N PHE A 89 -12.73 9.86 25.57
CA PHE A 89 -11.29 9.84 25.70
C PHE A 89 -10.71 11.26 25.79
N PHE A 90 -11.13 12.17 24.89
CA PHE A 90 -10.64 13.55 24.89
C PHE A 90 -11.02 14.34 26.13
N ASN A 91 -12.15 14.03 26.75
CA ASN A 91 -12.55 14.64 28.05
C ASN A 91 -11.57 14.30 29.17
N LYS A 92 -10.87 13.14 29.08
CA LYS A 92 -9.97 12.63 30.12
C LYS A 92 -8.49 12.78 29.76
N ALA A 93 -8.18 13.04 28.50
CA ALA A 93 -6.80 13.11 28.01
C ALA A 93 -6.06 14.33 28.62
N SER A 94 -4.83 14.08 29.06
CA SER A 94 -4.00 15.07 29.80
C SER A 94 -3.32 16.12 28.92
N PHE A 95 -3.47 16.06 27.59
CA PHE A 95 -2.91 17.06 26.66
C PHE A 95 -3.95 18.14 26.32
N ASP A 96 -3.50 19.35 26.04
CA ASP A 96 -4.35 20.49 25.63
C ASP A 96 -4.52 20.64 24.13
N SER A 97 -3.63 20.03 23.36
CA SER A 97 -3.67 19.95 21.89
C SER A 97 -3.42 18.52 21.43
N ILE A 98 -4.12 18.07 20.37
CA ILE A 98 -3.85 16.79 19.72
C ILE A 98 -2.39 16.73 19.24
N PHE A 99 -1.78 17.88 18.91
CA PHE A 99 -0.39 17.96 18.48
C PHE A 99 0.64 17.70 19.59
N GLU A 100 0.24 17.83 20.86
CA GLU A 100 1.07 17.50 22.04
C GLU A 100 1.01 16.00 22.39
N SER A 101 0.11 15.25 21.80
CA SER A 101 0.01 13.81 22.06
C SER A 101 1.29 13.07 21.69
N THR A 102 1.61 12.03 22.48
CA THR A 102 2.81 11.18 22.34
C THR A 102 2.42 9.73 22.10
N GLU A 103 3.39 8.85 21.87
CA GLU A 103 3.18 7.40 21.75
C GLU A 103 2.46 6.79 22.99
N LYS A 104 2.65 7.37 24.17
CA LYS A 104 1.91 6.97 25.37
C LYS A 104 0.39 7.14 25.17
N HIS A 105 -0.02 8.29 24.67
CA HIS A 105 -1.43 8.58 24.41
C HIS A 105 -2.01 7.73 23.27
N GLU A 106 -1.18 7.35 22.31
CA GLU A 106 -1.58 6.39 21.26
C GLU A 106 -1.92 5.02 21.87
N LYS A 107 -1.10 4.55 22.81
CA LYS A 107 -1.37 3.31 23.51
C LYS A 107 -2.64 3.40 24.36
N GLU A 108 -2.82 4.50 25.09
CA GLU A 108 -4.01 4.74 25.90
C GLU A 108 -5.32 4.73 25.07
N ILE A 109 -5.30 5.31 23.86
CA ILE A 109 -6.44 5.25 22.92
C ILE A 109 -6.72 3.82 22.48
N LEU A 110 -5.68 3.05 22.11
CA LEU A 110 -5.83 1.66 21.68
C LEU A 110 -6.38 0.79 22.81
N ASP A 111 -5.89 0.97 24.02
CA ASP A 111 -6.35 0.25 25.21
C ASP A 111 -7.82 0.63 25.54
N TYR A 112 -8.17 1.91 25.41
CA TYR A 112 -9.55 2.38 25.58
C TYR A 112 -10.50 1.71 24.58
N PHE A 113 -10.17 1.68 23.28
CA PHE A 113 -11.00 0.99 22.29
C PHE A 113 -11.06 -0.52 22.50
N SER A 114 -9.97 -1.13 22.93
CA SER A 114 -9.93 -2.54 23.27
C SER A 114 -10.87 -2.88 24.43
N SER A 115 -10.93 -2.01 25.47
CA SER A 115 -11.85 -2.15 26.59
C SER A 115 -13.33 -2.03 26.18
N LEU A 116 -13.62 -1.38 25.07
CA LEU A 116 -14.96 -1.27 24.47
C LEU A 116 -15.29 -2.46 23.51
N GLY A 117 -14.43 -3.48 23.47
CA GLY A 117 -14.63 -4.67 22.63
C GLY A 117 -14.29 -4.49 21.16
N PHE A 118 -13.57 -3.43 20.77
CA PHE A 118 -13.06 -3.27 19.41
C PHE A 118 -11.79 -4.10 19.23
N SER A 119 -11.82 -5.03 18.28
CA SER A 119 -10.67 -5.88 17.98
C SER A 119 -9.47 -5.08 17.48
N SER A 120 -8.29 -5.34 18.06
CA SER A 120 -7.01 -4.82 17.59
C SER A 120 -6.66 -5.26 16.16
N GLU A 121 -7.32 -6.31 15.64
CA GLU A 121 -7.16 -6.79 14.27
C GLU A 121 -7.74 -5.81 13.23
N ASN A 122 -8.70 -4.96 13.60
CA ASN A 122 -9.23 -3.89 12.78
C ASN A 122 -8.36 -2.62 12.82
N ARG A 123 -7.05 -2.78 12.66
CA ARG A 123 -6.06 -1.70 12.64
C ARG A 123 -6.42 -0.54 11.70
N SER A 124 -7.18 -0.79 10.62
CA SER A 124 -7.60 0.26 9.69
C SER A 124 -8.65 1.21 10.27
N ILE A 125 -9.50 0.72 11.17
CA ILE A 125 -10.51 1.54 11.87
C ILE A 125 -9.87 2.23 13.07
N ASN A 126 -9.13 1.48 13.87
CA ASN A 126 -8.44 1.98 15.06
C ASN A 126 -7.27 2.93 14.68
N GLY A 127 -6.55 2.64 13.59
CA GLY A 127 -5.43 3.45 13.13
C GLY A 127 -5.82 4.87 12.70
N ALA A 128 -7.04 5.09 12.19
CA ALA A 128 -7.50 6.44 11.83
C ALA A 128 -7.80 7.31 13.06
N MET A 129 -7.89 6.71 14.24
CA MET A 129 -8.19 7.40 15.51
C MET A 129 -6.97 7.58 16.41
N VAL A 130 -5.82 7.09 15.97
CA VAL A 130 -4.55 7.33 16.64
C VAL A 130 -4.18 8.80 16.50
N PRO A 131 -3.75 9.47 17.56
CA PRO A 131 -3.44 10.91 17.55
C PRO A 131 -2.55 11.33 16.38
N GLU A 132 -1.56 10.55 16.00
CA GLU A 132 -0.69 10.87 14.87
C GLU A 132 -1.47 10.97 13.53
N GLN A 133 -2.43 10.09 13.29
CA GLN A 133 -3.29 10.16 12.10
C GLN A 133 -4.26 11.34 12.17
N MET A 134 -4.71 11.71 13.37
CA MET A 134 -5.54 12.90 13.57
C MET A 134 -4.74 14.17 13.31
N LYS A 135 -3.48 14.28 13.79
CA LYS A 135 -2.58 15.39 13.48
C LYS A 135 -2.41 15.60 11.98
N ILE A 136 -2.16 14.51 11.26
CA ILE A 136 -2.04 14.55 9.79
C ILE A 136 -3.35 15.06 9.16
N ALA A 137 -4.49 14.52 9.57
CA ALA A 137 -5.80 14.88 9.02
C ALA A 137 -6.16 16.35 9.29
N VAL A 138 -5.90 16.84 10.51
CA VAL A 138 -6.12 18.24 10.89
C VAL A 138 -5.19 19.18 10.15
N SER A 139 -3.90 18.81 10.03
CA SER A 139 -2.91 19.60 9.29
C SER A 139 -3.28 19.70 7.81
N GLU A 140 -3.68 18.57 7.19
CA GLU A 140 -4.14 18.56 5.79
C GLU A 140 -5.39 19.42 5.61
N PHE A 141 -6.34 19.37 6.55
CA PHE A 141 -7.58 20.14 6.50
C PHE A 141 -7.32 21.66 6.65
N ARG A 142 -6.41 22.03 7.54
CA ARG A 142 -6.02 23.44 7.79
C ARG A 142 -5.10 24.02 6.74
N ASP A 143 -4.40 23.17 5.95
CA ASP A 143 -3.43 23.61 4.95
C ASP A 143 -4.13 24.28 3.75
N LYS A 144 -4.03 25.61 3.68
CA LYS A 144 -4.60 26.43 2.61
C LYS A 144 -3.69 26.56 1.38
N ARG A 145 -2.44 26.06 1.46
CA ARG A 145 -1.52 26.03 0.31
C ARG A 145 -2.10 25.16 -0.80
N LYS A 146 -1.63 25.33 -2.03
CA LYS A 146 -2.14 24.60 -3.20
C LYS A 146 -1.05 23.75 -3.85
N GLY A 147 -1.45 22.67 -4.47
CA GLY A 147 -0.57 21.82 -5.27
C GLY A 147 0.66 21.35 -4.50
N LEU A 148 1.84 21.55 -5.10
CA LEU A 148 3.13 21.08 -4.56
C LEU A 148 3.68 21.91 -3.38
N ASP A 149 3.01 22.98 -2.98
CA ASP A 149 3.40 23.73 -1.78
C ASP A 149 2.84 23.10 -0.49
N ARG A 150 1.82 22.25 -0.61
CA ARG A 150 1.32 21.42 0.49
C ARG A 150 2.37 20.43 0.99
N ASP A 151 2.20 19.95 2.21
CA ASP A 151 3.04 18.88 2.77
C ASP A 151 2.52 17.47 2.43
N ILE A 152 1.31 17.38 1.88
CA ILE A 152 0.72 16.12 1.40
C ILE A 152 0.32 16.30 -0.05
N TRP A 153 0.96 15.54 -0.94
CA TRP A 153 0.68 15.57 -2.39
C TRP A 153 -0.13 14.35 -2.78
N LYS A 154 -1.36 14.53 -3.17
CA LYS A 154 -2.21 13.43 -3.67
C LYS A 154 -1.74 13.03 -5.07
N ILE A 155 -1.52 11.73 -5.27
CA ILE A 155 -1.06 11.20 -6.57
C ILE A 155 -2.06 11.52 -7.68
N SER A 156 -3.36 11.51 -7.38
CA SER A 156 -4.41 11.86 -8.33
C SER A 156 -4.41 13.33 -8.79
N GLU A 157 -3.76 14.22 -8.02
CA GLU A 157 -3.64 15.65 -8.36
C GLU A 157 -2.33 15.96 -9.12
N LEU A 158 -1.41 14.97 -9.19
CA LEU A 158 -0.14 15.11 -9.88
C LEU A 158 -0.27 14.64 -11.34
N LYS A 159 0.34 15.37 -12.26
CA LYS A 159 0.42 14.99 -13.69
C LYS A 159 1.49 13.91 -13.89
N ILE A 160 1.20 12.69 -13.43
CA ILE A 160 2.11 11.55 -13.50
C ILE A 160 1.64 10.61 -14.61
N PRO A 161 2.51 10.17 -15.53
CA PRO A 161 2.20 9.15 -16.52
C PRO A 161 1.66 7.88 -15.86
N GLU A 162 0.60 7.29 -16.44
CA GLU A 162 -0.08 6.10 -15.86
C GLU A 162 0.85 4.89 -15.74
N GLU A 163 1.83 4.77 -16.62
CA GLU A 163 2.84 3.70 -16.67
C GLU A 163 3.68 3.66 -15.38
N ARG A 164 3.84 4.81 -14.72
CA ARG A 164 4.58 4.93 -13.46
C ARG A 164 3.75 4.53 -12.23
N ILE A 165 2.42 4.33 -12.41
CA ILE A 165 1.48 4.07 -11.32
C ILE A 165 1.02 2.62 -11.36
N ASN A 166 1.43 1.82 -10.37
CA ASN A 166 0.88 0.49 -10.19
C ASN A 166 -0.55 0.57 -9.62
N LYS A 167 -1.56 0.37 -10.46
CA LYS A 167 -2.99 0.47 -10.10
C LYS A 167 -3.44 -0.63 -9.12
N SER A 168 -2.73 -1.76 -9.05
CA SER A 168 -3.01 -2.82 -8.07
C SER A 168 -2.47 -2.50 -6.66
N ALA A 169 -1.62 -1.49 -6.52
CA ALA A 169 -1.14 -0.99 -5.25
C ALA A 169 -2.08 0.10 -4.69
N SER A 170 -2.09 0.23 -3.36
CA SER A 170 -2.83 1.31 -2.69
C SER A 170 -1.91 2.51 -2.47
N LEU A 171 -1.62 3.24 -3.56
CA LEU A 171 -0.75 4.41 -3.56
C LEU A 171 -1.63 5.66 -3.63
N ASN A 172 -1.68 6.47 -2.57
CA ASN A 172 -2.60 7.60 -2.49
C ASN A 172 -1.90 8.96 -2.51
N SER A 173 -0.79 9.10 -1.78
CA SER A 173 -0.12 10.39 -1.61
C SER A 173 1.35 10.26 -1.21
N PHE A 174 2.12 11.31 -1.45
CA PHE A 174 3.39 11.57 -0.80
C PHE A 174 3.12 12.41 0.46
N ASN A 175 3.52 11.91 1.62
CA ASN A 175 3.31 12.58 2.91
C ASN A 175 4.65 13.07 3.48
N PHE A 176 4.93 14.35 3.27
CA PHE A 176 6.12 15.03 3.79
C PHE A 176 5.92 15.55 5.21
N TYR A 177 4.68 15.67 5.67
CA TYR A 177 4.35 16.15 7.01
C TYR A 177 5.07 15.36 8.12
N ASN A 178 5.34 14.08 7.88
CA ASN A 178 6.05 13.22 8.82
C ASN A 178 7.53 13.59 9.01
N ILE A 179 8.11 14.45 8.19
CA ILE A 179 9.44 15.05 8.42
C ILE A 179 9.26 16.23 9.38
N LYS A 180 9.73 16.07 10.62
CA LYS A 180 9.46 17.05 11.70
C LYS A 180 10.16 18.38 11.48
N ASN A 181 11.43 18.37 11.10
CA ASN A 181 12.19 19.57 10.77
C ASN A 181 11.67 20.18 9.47
N ILE A 182 11.14 21.42 9.56
CA ILE A 182 10.50 22.11 8.43
C ILE A 182 11.51 22.39 7.32
N HIS A 183 12.72 22.80 7.64
CA HIS A 183 13.76 23.08 6.66
C HIS A 183 14.12 21.81 5.85
N ASN A 184 14.37 20.71 6.54
CA ASN A 184 14.65 19.40 5.92
C ASN A 184 13.47 18.94 5.07
N ARG A 185 12.24 19.17 5.53
CA ARG A 185 11.01 18.87 4.78
C ARG A 185 10.99 19.58 3.43
N GLU A 186 11.27 20.88 3.41
CA GLU A 186 11.26 21.67 2.16
C GLU A 186 12.35 21.19 1.19
N LEU A 187 13.55 20.87 1.67
CA LEU A 187 14.61 20.30 0.82
C LEU A 187 14.20 18.95 0.21
N VAL A 188 13.58 18.08 1.00
CA VAL A 188 13.06 16.79 0.50
C VAL A 188 11.95 17.00 -0.54
N LYS A 189 11.05 17.98 -0.32
CA LYS A 189 10.02 18.35 -1.32
C LYS A 189 10.64 18.80 -2.64
N ILE A 190 11.70 19.61 -2.59
CA ILE A 190 12.42 20.07 -3.78
C ILE A 190 13.03 18.88 -4.53
N TRP A 191 13.67 17.96 -3.81
CA TRP A 191 14.20 16.73 -4.42
C TRP A 191 13.09 15.88 -5.07
N PHE A 192 11.95 15.72 -4.39
CA PHE A 192 10.83 14.96 -4.94
C PHE A 192 10.16 15.63 -6.14
N LYS A 193 10.10 16.97 -6.20
CA LYS A 193 9.69 17.70 -7.42
C LYS A 193 10.60 17.31 -8.59
N TYR A 194 11.91 17.25 -8.38
CA TYR A 194 12.87 16.79 -9.38
C TYR A 194 12.64 15.32 -9.76
N LEU A 195 12.54 14.40 -8.80
CA LEU A 195 12.34 12.97 -9.08
C LEU A 195 11.04 12.70 -9.87
N ILE A 196 9.96 13.39 -9.53
CA ILE A 196 8.68 13.23 -10.23
C ILE A 196 8.75 13.80 -11.64
N GLY A 197 9.38 14.97 -11.83
CA GLY A 197 9.38 15.70 -13.09
C GLY A 197 10.48 15.28 -14.06
N SER A 198 11.61 14.74 -13.58
CA SER A 198 12.82 14.52 -14.40
C SER A 198 13.28 13.05 -14.45
N THR A 199 12.58 12.13 -13.79
CA THR A 199 12.92 10.70 -13.82
C THR A 199 11.71 9.85 -14.17
N GLU A 200 11.97 8.63 -14.62
CA GLU A 200 10.93 7.62 -14.91
C GLU A 200 10.67 6.65 -13.75
N PHE A 201 11.13 6.98 -12.55
CA PHE A 201 10.94 6.09 -11.40
C PHE A 201 9.47 5.80 -11.12
N ALA A 202 9.14 4.54 -10.87
CA ALA A 202 7.82 4.13 -10.45
C ALA A 202 7.41 4.82 -9.13
N ILE A 203 6.15 5.24 -9.03
CA ILE A 203 5.65 5.95 -7.84
C ILE A 203 5.80 5.13 -6.55
N ALA A 204 5.63 3.81 -6.63
CA ALA A 204 5.87 2.93 -5.50
C ALA A 204 7.33 2.99 -4.98
N TYR A 205 8.31 3.14 -5.89
CA TYR A 205 9.71 3.35 -5.53
C TYR A 205 9.90 4.69 -4.81
N LEU A 206 9.32 5.77 -5.34
CA LEU A 206 9.41 7.11 -4.75
C LEU A 206 8.75 7.17 -3.35
N ILE A 207 7.60 6.54 -3.15
CA ILE A 207 6.95 6.46 -1.82
C ILE A 207 7.86 5.73 -0.81
N ASN A 208 8.51 4.63 -1.25
CA ASN A 208 9.47 3.94 -0.41
C ASN A 208 10.70 4.81 -0.10
N SER A 209 11.20 5.57 -1.08
CA SER A 209 12.32 6.50 -0.90
C SER A 209 11.94 7.62 0.08
N LEU A 210 10.72 8.16 0.00
CA LEU A 210 10.22 9.12 0.97
C LEU A 210 10.23 8.55 2.40
N SER A 211 9.76 7.31 2.57
CA SER A 211 9.78 6.65 3.88
C SER A 211 11.20 6.48 4.44
N ILE A 212 12.18 6.22 3.58
CA ILE A 212 13.60 6.12 3.98
C ILE A 212 14.12 7.48 4.43
N ILE A 213 13.95 8.51 3.59
CA ILE A 213 14.45 9.86 3.87
C ILE A 213 13.74 10.47 5.09
N THR A 214 12.44 10.22 5.26
CA THR A 214 11.70 10.66 6.45
C THR A 214 12.34 10.12 7.74
N ARG A 215 12.69 8.83 7.77
CA ARG A 215 13.36 8.24 8.94
C ARG A 215 14.73 8.84 9.18
N PHE A 216 15.49 9.09 8.12
CA PHE A 216 16.79 9.74 8.21
C PHE A 216 16.66 11.19 8.74
N CYS A 217 15.77 12.01 8.17
CA CYS A 217 15.52 13.37 8.64
C CYS A 217 15.08 13.42 10.11
N ASN A 218 14.23 12.47 10.53
CA ASN A 218 13.79 12.41 11.92
C ASN A 218 14.88 11.93 12.88
N PHE A 219 15.85 11.12 12.40
CA PHE A 219 17.07 10.79 13.16
C PHE A 219 17.95 12.04 13.37
N LEU A 220 18.07 12.91 12.38
CA LEU A 220 18.82 14.16 12.49
C LEU A 220 18.17 15.15 13.47
N GLY A 221 16.87 15.04 13.73
CA GLY A 221 16.15 15.95 14.62
C GLY A 221 16.18 17.39 14.12
N GLU A 222 16.74 18.29 14.92
CA GLU A 222 16.87 19.74 14.59
C GLU A 222 18.06 20.03 13.65
N ILE A 223 18.95 19.07 13.42
CA ILE A 223 20.11 19.27 12.56
C ILE A 223 19.65 19.39 11.10
N ARG A 224 20.16 20.39 10.41
CA ARG A 224 19.91 20.56 8.98
C ARG A 224 20.68 19.52 8.17
N ILE A 225 20.09 19.05 7.10
CA ILE A 225 20.71 18.05 6.20
C ILE A 225 22.06 18.55 5.67
N GLU A 226 22.18 19.84 5.37
CA GLU A 226 23.40 20.47 4.85
C GLU A 226 24.56 20.49 5.88
N ASP A 227 24.20 20.48 7.16
CA ASP A 227 25.16 20.52 8.27
C ASP A 227 25.58 19.11 8.74
N THR A 228 25.06 18.07 8.07
CA THR A 228 25.37 16.68 8.42
C THR A 228 26.80 16.32 8.06
N ASP A 229 27.57 15.90 9.05
CA ASP A 229 28.92 15.41 8.86
C ASP A 229 28.98 13.88 8.66
N ARG A 230 30.18 13.41 8.39
CA ARG A 230 30.45 11.98 8.21
C ARG A 230 30.13 11.14 9.47
N ILE A 231 30.37 11.71 10.67
CA ILE A 231 30.17 11.02 11.95
C ILE A 231 28.66 10.76 12.15
N LEU A 232 27.82 11.74 11.89
CA LEU A 232 26.34 11.57 11.97
C LEU A 232 25.84 10.51 11.00
N ILE A 233 26.39 10.47 9.77
CA ILE A 233 26.03 9.41 8.80
C ILE A 233 26.39 8.04 9.35
N LEU A 234 27.61 7.86 9.85
CA LEU A 234 28.07 6.58 10.42
C LEU A 234 27.18 6.17 11.61
N ASN A 235 26.84 7.11 12.48
CA ASN A 235 25.92 6.87 13.60
C ASN A 235 24.56 6.37 13.10
N TYR A 236 24.00 7.01 12.07
CA TYR A 236 22.75 6.54 11.48
C TYR A 236 22.88 5.14 10.87
N LEU A 237 23.91 4.89 10.06
CA LEU A 237 24.16 3.58 9.44
C LEU A 237 24.36 2.48 10.50
N ASN A 238 24.96 2.80 11.64
CA ASN A 238 25.12 1.86 12.74
C ASN A 238 23.76 1.45 13.36
N THR A 239 22.76 2.32 13.37
CA THR A 239 21.40 1.94 13.81
C THR A 239 20.74 0.91 12.88
N LEU A 240 21.26 0.75 11.67
CA LEU A 240 20.74 -0.15 10.63
C LEU A 240 21.53 -1.45 10.51
N LYS A 241 22.57 -1.68 11.36
CA LYS A 241 23.51 -2.79 11.21
C LYS A 241 22.86 -4.18 11.17
N ASP A 242 21.75 -4.36 11.91
CA ASP A 242 21.04 -5.65 12.03
C ASP A 242 20.04 -5.91 10.88
N LEU A 243 19.92 -4.97 9.95
CA LEU A 243 19.07 -5.15 8.78
C LEU A 243 19.72 -6.11 7.76
N LYS A 244 18.86 -6.84 7.03
CA LYS A 244 19.30 -7.65 5.89
C LYS A 244 20.07 -6.79 4.90
N ILE A 245 21.13 -7.33 4.31
CA ILE A 245 22.07 -6.63 3.42
C ILE A 245 21.35 -5.85 2.32
N TYR A 246 20.35 -6.47 1.65
CA TYR A 246 19.57 -5.80 0.63
C TYR A 246 18.85 -4.54 1.15
N THR A 247 18.23 -4.62 2.33
CA THR A 247 17.52 -3.49 2.94
C THR A 247 18.47 -2.39 3.36
N TYR A 248 19.57 -2.76 4.00
CA TYR A 248 20.63 -1.85 4.40
C TYR A 248 21.17 -1.06 3.20
N ASN A 249 21.63 -1.77 2.16
CA ASN A 249 22.20 -1.15 0.96
C ASN A 249 21.19 -0.26 0.22
N ARG A 250 19.93 -0.64 0.21
CA ARG A 250 18.86 0.17 -0.38
C ARG A 250 18.65 1.49 0.36
N ILE A 251 18.70 1.47 1.69
CA ILE A 251 18.60 2.68 2.52
C ILE A 251 19.82 3.57 2.30
N THR A 252 21.00 3.00 2.34
CA THR A 252 22.28 3.69 2.12
C THR A 252 22.31 4.35 0.74
N ASN A 253 21.86 3.63 -0.30
CA ASN A 253 21.81 4.18 -1.67
C ASN A 253 20.84 5.34 -1.78
N CYS A 254 19.67 5.24 -1.19
CA CYS A 254 18.64 6.29 -1.25
C CYS A 254 19.16 7.60 -0.60
N ILE A 255 19.87 7.50 0.52
CA ILE A 255 20.48 8.66 1.19
C ILE A 255 21.64 9.21 0.33
N SER A 256 22.47 8.34 -0.22
CA SER A 256 23.55 8.74 -1.14
C SER A 256 23.03 9.53 -2.34
N ASP A 257 21.95 9.05 -2.97
CA ASP A 257 21.36 9.71 -4.13
C ASP A 257 20.76 11.08 -3.76
N PHE A 258 20.21 11.22 -2.55
CA PHE A 258 19.75 12.52 -2.06
C PHE A 258 20.92 13.50 -1.86
N TYR A 259 22.03 13.11 -1.23
CA TYR A 259 23.19 13.98 -1.09
C TYR A 259 23.85 14.33 -2.42
N LYS A 260 23.91 13.40 -3.37
CA LYS A 260 24.35 13.71 -4.75
C LYS A 260 23.50 14.79 -5.39
N TYR A 261 22.17 14.71 -5.21
CA TYR A 261 21.28 15.76 -5.71
C TYR A 261 21.55 17.12 -5.04
N LEU A 262 21.73 17.14 -3.72
CA LEU A 262 22.05 18.37 -2.98
C LEU A 262 23.39 18.97 -3.40
N ALA A 263 24.39 18.15 -3.70
CA ALA A 263 25.70 18.59 -4.23
C ALA A 263 25.56 19.23 -5.63
N ILE A 264 24.77 18.61 -6.53
CA ILE A 264 24.48 19.18 -7.86
C ILE A 264 23.78 20.54 -7.76
N LYS A 265 22.94 20.74 -6.72
CA LYS A 265 22.24 22.00 -6.45
C LYS A 265 23.07 23.01 -5.65
N GLU A 266 24.35 22.70 -5.39
CA GLU A 266 25.25 23.52 -4.57
C GLU A 266 24.72 23.81 -3.14
N THR A 267 23.69 23.07 -2.72
CA THR A 267 23.12 23.18 -1.37
C THR A 267 24.00 22.47 -0.34
N TYR A 268 24.73 21.44 -0.77
CA TYR A 268 25.69 20.70 0.03
C TYR A 268 27.08 20.86 -0.59
N LYS A 269 28.04 21.40 0.17
CA LYS A 269 29.36 21.81 -0.35
C LYS A 269 30.33 20.67 -0.59
N ASN A 270 30.07 19.52 0.02
CA ASN A 270 30.94 18.35 -0.09
C ASN A 270 30.35 17.34 -1.09
N GLU A 271 31.18 16.44 -1.58
CA GLU A 271 30.68 15.21 -2.20
C GLU A 271 29.84 14.41 -1.20
N THR A 272 29.06 13.44 -1.69
CA THR A 272 28.21 12.63 -0.81
C THR A 272 28.98 12.16 0.44
N PRO A 273 28.42 12.31 1.66
CA PRO A 273 29.06 11.84 2.88
C PRO A 273 29.01 10.30 3.02
N ILE A 274 28.47 9.60 2.03
CA ILE A 274 28.37 8.13 1.94
C ILE A 274 29.43 7.61 0.98
N LEU A 275 30.29 6.74 1.47
CA LEU A 275 31.37 6.13 0.70
C LEU A 275 30.97 4.75 0.18
N ARG A 276 31.67 4.26 -0.86
CA ARG A 276 31.45 2.91 -1.40
C ARG A 276 31.68 1.82 -0.33
N THR A 277 32.56 2.06 0.61
CA THR A 277 32.87 1.16 1.73
C THR A 277 31.74 1.04 2.74
N ASP A 278 30.76 1.92 2.75
CA ASP A 278 29.60 1.85 3.65
C ASP A 278 28.57 0.81 3.22
N PHE A 279 28.67 0.34 2.00
CA PHE A 279 27.78 -0.69 1.50
C PHE A 279 28.26 -2.07 1.94
N LYS A 280 27.34 -2.87 2.46
CA LYS A 280 27.62 -4.26 2.81
C LYS A 280 27.80 -5.09 1.54
N GLN A 281 28.78 -6.00 1.56
CA GLN A 281 28.97 -6.95 0.47
C GLN A 281 27.79 -7.93 0.43
N ARG A 282 27.32 -8.25 -0.79
CA ARG A 282 26.23 -9.21 -0.98
C ARG A 282 26.77 -10.62 -0.75
N GLU A 283 26.14 -11.35 0.14
CA GLU A 283 26.28 -12.80 0.21
C GLU A 283 25.41 -13.42 -0.89
N SER A 284 25.93 -14.45 -1.54
CA SER A 284 25.27 -15.10 -2.67
C SER A 284 24.24 -16.17 -2.26
N GLU A 285 23.79 -16.19 -1.01
CA GLU A 285 22.76 -17.15 -0.59
C GLU A 285 21.42 -16.81 -1.22
N HIS A 286 21.03 -17.59 -2.21
CA HIS A 286 19.69 -17.60 -2.78
C HIS A 286 18.79 -18.53 -1.95
N HIS A 287 17.84 -17.97 -1.23
CA HIS A 287 16.80 -18.76 -0.59
C HIS A 287 15.69 -19.01 -1.62
N PHE A 288 15.55 -20.25 -2.01
CA PHE A 288 14.46 -20.71 -2.88
C PHE A 288 13.17 -20.82 -2.04
N ASN A 289 12.09 -20.25 -2.55
CA ASN A 289 10.79 -20.24 -1.88
C ASN A 289 9.73 -20.93 -2.77
N SER A 290 10.01 -22.12 -3.30
CA SER A 290 9.02 -22.92 -3.99
C SER A 290 7.92 -23.39 -3.02
N VAL A 291 6.74 -23.66 -3.54
CA VAL A 291 5.61 -24.20 -2.78
C VAL A 291 5.64 -25.72 -2.94
N SER A 292 5.71 -26.48 -1.87
CA SER A 292 5.74 -27.94 -1.94
C SER A 292 4.41 -28.50 -2.47
N GLU A 293 4.49 -29.65 -3.14
CA GLU A 293 3.32 -30.39 -3.62
C GLU A 293 2.33 -30.68 -2.51
N TYR A 294 2.84 -30.98 -1.31
CA TYR A 294 2.02 -31.21 -0.11
C TYR A 294 1.09 -30.02 0.20
N VAL A 295 1.59 -28.79 0.12
CA VAL A 295 0.79 -27.57 0.30
C VAL A 295 -0.21 -27.40 -0.84
N ILE A 296 0.23 -27.61 -2.08
CA ILE A 296 -0.60 -27.48 -3.28
C ILE A 296 -1.81 -28.41 -3.20
N LEU A 297 -1.60 -29.69 -2.86
CA LEU A 297 -2.66 -30.68 -2.72
C LEU A 297 -3.68 -30.28 -1.64
N GLN A 298 -3.25 -29.72 -0.50
CA GLN A 298 -4.17 -29.23 0.52
C GLN A 298 -5.01 -28.06 -0.01
N ILE A 299 -4.41 -27.13 -0.73
CA ILE A 299 -5.14 -26.00 -1.34
C ILE A 299 -6.18 -26.52 -2.34
N PHE A 300 -5.82 -27.45 -3.23
CA PHE A 300 -6.76 -27.99 -4.21
C PHE A 300 -7.93 -28.73 -3.58
N ARG A 301 -7.74 -29.43 -2.45
CA ARG A 301 -8.84 -30.11 -1.69
C ARG A 301 -9.93 -29.16 -1.24
N HIS A 302 -9.59 -27.90 -0.96
CA HIS A 302 -10.52 -26.91 -0.44
C HIS A 302 -10.82 -25.79 -1.46
N LEU A 303 -10.28 -25.87 -2.67
CA LEU A 303 -10.35 -24.80 -3.68
C LEU A 303 -11.80 -24.42 -4.06
N TYR A 304 -12.73 -25.38 -3.97
CA TYR A 304 -14.15 -25.16 -4.25
C TYR A 304 -14.83 -24.17 -3.30
N GLU A 305 -14.29 -24.00 -2.09
CA GLU A 305 -14.78 -23.07 -1.07
C GLU A 305 -14.41 -21.60 -1.33
N LEU A 306 -13.49 -21.34 -2.25
CA LEU A 306 -13.13 -19.98 -2.61
C LEU A 306 -14.22 -19.32 -3.46
N PRO A 307 -14.48 -18.01 -3.23
CA PRO A 307 -15.24 -17.21 -4.21
C PRO A 307 -14.64 -17.33 -5.60
N PHE A 308 -15.49 -17.29 -6.63
CA PHE A 308 -15.07 -17.58 -8.01
C PHE A 308 -13.86 -16.74 -8.46
N ASP A 309 -13.85 -15.43 -8.19
CA ASP A 309 -12.74 -14.55 -8.57
C ASP A 309 -11.42 -14.95 -7.89
N LEU A 310 -11.43 -15.22 -6.59
CA LEU A 310 -10.22 -15.64 -5.88
C LEU A 310 -9.73 -17.01 -6.34
N LYS A 311 -10.64 -17.93 -6.65
CA LYS A 311 -10.34 -19.23 -7.21
C LYS A 311 -9.65 -19.09 -8.58
N LEU A 312 -10.23 -18.29 -9.47
CA LEU A 312 -9.68 -18.06 -10.80
C LEU A 312 -8.32 -17.34 -10.73
N MET A 313 -8.19 -16.33 -9.87
CA MET A 313 -6.89 -15.68 -9.60
C MET A 313 -5.84 -16.67 -9.11
N TYR A 314 -6.21 -17.59 -8.20
CA TYR A 314 -5.29 -18.61 -7.72
C TYR A 314 -4.87 -19.56 -8.84
N LEU A 315 -5.81 -20.06 -9.64
CA LEU A 315 -5.53 -20.97 -10.77
C LEU A 315 -4.62 -20.32 -11.82
N ILE A 316 -4.85 -19.05 -12.14
CA ILE A 316 -3.95 -18.29 -13.05
C ILE A 316 -2.56 -18.16 -12.42
N ASN A 317 -2.48 -17.74 -11.14
CA ASN A 317 -1.19 -17.58 -10.46
C ASN A 317 -0.41 -18.90 -10.38
N TYR A 318 -1.10 -20.01 -10.06
CA TYR A 318 -0.53 -21.35 -9.99
C TYR A 318 -0.04 -21.83 -11.36
N SER A 319 -0.82 -21.62 -12.43
CA SER A 319 -0.49 -22.16 -13.77
C SER A 319 0.52 -21.30 -14.55
N THR A 320 0.65 -20.02 -14.24
CA THR A 320 1.45 -19.08 -15.05
C THR A 320 2.59 -18.42 -14.30
N GLY A 321 2.57 -18.45 -12.96
CA GLY A 321 3.53 -17.71 -12.16
C GLY A 321 3.49 -16.20 -12.35
N LEU A 322 2.39 -15.62 -12.84
CA LEU A 322 2.29 -14.16 -13.02
C LEU A 322 2.62 -13.43 -11.72
N ARG A 323 3.32 -12.30 -11.86
CA ARG A 323 3.47 -11.41 -10.68
C ARG A 323 2.09 -10.97 -10.20
N VAL A 324 1.90 -10.92 -8.89
CA VAL A 324 0.59 -10.55 -8.31
C VAL A 324 0.07 -9.19 -8.79
N SER A 325 0.97 -8.25 -9.12
CA SER A 325 0.59 -6.98 -9.72
C SER A 325 -0.01 -7.14 -11.11
N ASP A 326 0.60 -7.99 -11.92
CA ASP A 326 0.20 -8.22 -13.30
C ASP A 326 -1.11 -9.04 -13.34
N LEU A 327 -1.21 -10.07 -12.48
CA LEU A 327 -2.44 -10.84 -12.26
C LEU A 327 -3.64 -9.95 -11.90
N CYS A 328 -3.44 -9.03 -10.94
CA CYS A 328 -4.53 -8.14 -10.49
C CYS A 328 -4.94 -7.11 -11.55
N GLN A 329 -4.10 -6.82 -12.52
CA GLN A 329 -4.33 -5.85 -13.59
C GLN A 329 -4.69 -6.49 -14.94
N LEU A 330 -4.96 -7.81 -14.98
CA LEU A 330 -5.46 -8.46 -16.19
C LEU A 330 -6.73 -7.75 -16.69
N GLU A 331 -6.74 -7.42 -17.97
CA GLU A 331 -7.88 -6.76 -18.61
C GLU A 331 -8.86 -7.80 -19.17
N THR A 332 -10.08 -7.40 -19.48
CA THR A 332 -11.11 -8.31 -20.00
C THR A 332 -10.81 -8.87 -21.38
N ASP A 333 -9.88 -8.26 -22.12
CA ASP A 333 -9.37 -8.73 -23.43
C ASP A 333 -8.06 -9.50 -23.33
N CYS A 334 -7.66 -9.92 -22.12
CA CYS A 334 -6.37 -10.60 -21.88
C CYS A 334 -6.29 -12.00 -22.54
N LEU A 335 -7.43 -12.62 -22.85
CA LEU A 335 -7.44 -13.97 -23.40
C LEU A 335 -7.28 -13.95 -24.93
N LEU A 336 -6.24 -14.63 -25.40
CA LEU A 336 -6.03 -14.90 -26.82
C LEU A 336 -6.29 -16.38 -27.09
N LYS A 337 -7.05 -16.68 -28.15
CA LYS A 337 -7.37 -18.03 -28.58
C LYS A 337 -6.82 -18.26 -29.96
N SER A 338 -6.05 -19.33 -30.10
CA SER A 338 -5.67 -19.88 -31.41
C SER A 338 -6.38 -21.21 -31.62
N GLU A 339 -6.25 -21.82 -32.81
CA GLU A 339 -6.92 -23.11 -33.13
C GLU A 339 -6.60 -24.23 -32.13
N LYS A 340 -5.44 -24.19 -31.46
CA LYS A 340 -4.95 -25.29 -30.60
C LYS A 340 -4.62 -24.85 -29.16
N CYS A 341 -4.49 -23.55 -28.89
CA CYS A 341 -3.94 -23.04 -27.64
C CYS A 341 -4.64 -21.79 -27.16
N TYR A 342 -4.69 -21.62 -25.85
CA TYR A 342 -5.06 -20.37 -25.20
C TYR A 342 -3.83 -19.69 -24.62
N PHE A 343 -3.82 -18.36 -24.63
CA PHE A 343 -2.77 -17.54 -24.02
C PHE A 343 -3.40 -16.41 -23.18
N ILE A 344 -2.72 -16.06 -22.10
CA ILE A 344 -3.03 -14.83 -21.35
C ILE A 344 -2.04 -13.76 -21.78
N ARG A 345 -2.53 -12.70 -22.42
CA ARG A 345 -1.77 -11.51 -22.75
C ARG A 345 -1.90 -10.48 -21.62
N PHE A 346 -0.81 -9.85 -21.24
CA PHE A 346 -0.77 -8.82 -20.22
C PHE A 346 0.43 -7.88 -20.40
N HIS A 347 0.31 -6.69 -19.84
CA HIS A 347 1.42 -5.72 -19.80
C HIS A 347 2.28 -5.97 -18.55
N ILE A 348 3.59 -6.23 -18.74
CA ILE A 348 4.52 -6.32 -17.62
C ILE A 348 4.92 -4.90 -17.17
N GLN A 349 4.24 -4.39 -16.16
CA GLN A 349 4.43 -3.04 -15.64
C GLN A 349 5.89 -2.72 -15.29
N LYS A 350 6.61 -3.66 -14.68
CA LYS A 350 8.02 -3.45 -14.28
C LYS A 350 8.98 -3.31 -15.47
N MET A 351 8.64 -3.86 -16.61
CA MET A 351 9.50 -3.92 -17.80
C MET A 351 8.95 -3.14 -18.99
N GLN A 352 7.77 -2.53 -18.82
CA GLN A 352 7.05 -1.74 -19.81
C GLN A 352 6.95 -2.46 -21.18
N LYS A 353 6.56 -3.74 -21.14
CA LYS A 353 6.38 -4.55 -22.35
C LYS A 353 5.17 -5.47 -22.25
N ASP A 354 4.55 -5.75 -23.38
CA ASP A 354 3.51 -6.76 -23.49
C ASP A 354 4.12 -8.16 -23.51
N HIS A 355 3.40 -9.10 -22.93
CA HIS A 355 3.79 -10.49 -22.84
C HIS A 355 2.57 -11.40 -22.93
N ALA A 356 2.77 -12.63 -23.40
CA ALA A 356 1.73 -13.64 -23.47
C ALA A 356 2.28 -14.97 -22.96
N VAL A 357 1.49 -15.66 -22.10
CA VAL A 357 1.86 -16.95 -21.51
C VAL A 357 0.82 -17.98 -21.92
N PRO A 358 1.23 -19.18 -22.41
CA PRO A 358 0.30 -20.24 -22.75
C PRO A 358 -0.42 -20.78 -21.50
N ILE A 359 -1.67 -21.17 -21.66
CA ILE A 359 -2.50 -21.77 -20.60
C ILE A 359 -3.28 -22.97 -21.14
N SER A 360 -3.76 -23.83 -20.24
CA SER A 360 -4.62 -24.95 -20.60
C SER A 360 -5.98 -24.49 -21.11
N ALA A 361 -6.61 -25.32 -21.96
CA ALA A 361 -7.95 -25.05 -22.47
C ALA A 361 -8.98 -24.88 -21.34
N ALA A 362 -8.93 -25.73 -20.32
CA ALA A 362 -9.82 -25.64 -19.16
C ALA A 362 -9.72 -24.29 -18.42
N LEU A 363 -8.50 -23.75 -18.26
CA LEU A 363 -8.31 -22.43 -17.65
C LEU A 363 -8.81 -21.32 -18.58
N GLY A 364 -8.58 -21.45 -19.90
CA GLY A 364 -9.10 -20.54 -20.92
C GLY A 364 -10.62 -20.44 -20.87
N GLU A 365 -11.34 -21.55 -20.80
CA GLU A 365 -12.79 -21.59 -20.68
C GLU A 365 -13.33 -20.92 -19.40
N LEU A 366 -12.62 -21.07 -18.28
CA LEU A 366 -12.98 -20.37 -17.03
C LEU A 366 -12.81 -18.86 -17.16
N ILE A 367 -11.76 -18.39 -17.86
CA ILE A 367 -11.56 -16.97 -18.14
C ILE A 367 -12.63 -16.47 -19.11
N GLU A 368 -12.96 -17.19 -20.20
CA GLU A 368 -14.04 -16.84 -21.11
C GLU A 368 -15.37 -16.67 -20.35
N LYS A 369 -15.69 -17.61 -19.47
CA LYS A 369 -16.90 -17.52 -18.63
C LYS A 369 -16.89 -16.23 -17.78
N ARG A 370 -15.78 -15.89 -17.16
CA ARG A 370 -15.65 -14.67 -16.37
C ARG A 370 -15.85 -13.43 -17.22
N VAL A 371 -15.25 -13.37 -18.38
CA VAL A 371 -15.41 -12.28 -19.34
C VAL A 371 -16.87 -12.13 -19.76
N GLN A 372 -17.56 -13.24 -20.05
CA GLN A 372 -18.99 -13.21 -20.39
C GLN A 372 -19.87 -12.70 -19.24
N GLU A 373 -19.51 -13.01 -17.98
CA GLU A 373 -20.22 -12.46 -16.81
C GLU A 373 -20.05 -10.94 -16.71
N LEU A 374 -18.83 -10.45 -16.97
CA LEU A 374 -18.53 -9.01 -16.94
C LEU A 374 -19.23 -8.24 -18.08
N PHE A 375 -19.38 -8.85 -19.27
CA PHE A 375 -20.12 -8.24 -20.38
C PHE A 375 -21.62 -8.07 -20.12
N LYS A 376 -22.18 -8.75 -19.11
CA LYS A 376 -23.59 -8.56 -18.69
C LYS A 376 -23.78 -7.35 -17.78
N LEU A 377 -22.70 -6.68 -17.36
CA LEU A 377 -22.82 -5.46 -16.56
C LEU A 377 -23.34 -4.30 -17.41
N GLU A 378 -24.02 -3.36 -16.77
CA GLU A 378 -24.57 -2.15 -17.43
C GLU A 378 -23.48 -1.19 -17.93
N TYR A 379 -22.21 -1.42 -17.58
CA TYR A 379 -21.07 -0.62 -17.99
C TYR A 379 -19.93 -1.52 -18.50
N LYS A 380 -19.07 -0.99 -19.36
CA LYS A 380 -17.90 -1.70 -19.86
C LYS A 380 -16.83 -1.77 -18.77
N GLU A 381 -16.62 -2.98 -18.22
CA GLU A 381 -15.56 -3.23 -17.26
C GLU A 381 -14.21 -3.41 -17.99
N LYS A 382 -13.17 -2.76 -17.46
CA LYS A 382 -11.82 -2.85 -18.01
C LYS A 382 -11.08 -4.08 -17.51
N TYR A 383 -11.20 -4.40 -16.21
CA TYR A 383 -10.38 -5.41 -15.56
C TYR A 383 -11.12 -6.74 -15.38
N LEU A 384 -10.39 -7.85 -15.56
CA LEU A 384 -10.93 -9.21 -15.34
C LEU A 384 -11.35 -9.42 -13.87
N PHE A 385 -10.63 -8.79 -12.94
CA PHE A 385 -10.88 -8.84 -11.51
C PHE A 385 -11.07 -7.42 -10.94
N PRO A 386 -12.24 -6.82 -11.07
CA PRO A 386 -12.49 -5.48 -10.56
C PRO A 386 -12.68 -5.49 -9.03
N SER A 387 -12.08 -4.52 -8.35
CA SER A 387 -12.39 -4.22 -6.94
C SER A 387 -13.56 -3.26 -6.79
N LYS A 388 -13.73 -2.38 -7.77
CA LYS A 388 -14.82 -1.45 -8.05
C LYS A 388 -14.89 -1.24 -9.57
N PRO A 389 -15.97 -0.65 -10.10
CA PRO A 389 -16.06 -0.37 -11.53
C PRO A 389 -14.79 0.27 -12.09
N ASN A 390 -14.17 -0.39 -13.06
CA ASN A 390 -12.93 0.03 -13.73
C ASN A 390 -11.70 0.25 -12.81
N GLU A 391 -11.71 -0.34 -11.60
CA GLU A 391 -10.54 -0.40 -10.72
C GLU A 391 -10.05 -1.84 -10.56
N PRO A 392 -8.74 -2.13 -10.74
CA PRO A 392 -8.23 -3.49 -10.61
C PRO A 392 -8.26 -3.99 -9.16
N PHE A 393 -8.25 -5.30 -9.00
CA PHE A 393 -8.13 -5.91 -7.67
C PHE A 393 -6.82 -5.48 -7.00
N LYS A 394 -6.83 -5.32 -5.69
CA LYS A 394 -5.63 -4.85 -4.98
C LYS A 394 -4.77 -6.03 -4.56
N ALA A 395 -3.50 -6.03 -4.97
CA ALA A 395 -2.53 -7.10 -4.70
C ALA A 395 -2.41 -7.44 -3.20
N ARG A 396 -2.51 -6.41 -2.33
CA ARG A 396 -2.51 -6.60 -0.88
C ARG A 396 -3.78 -7.34 -0.41
N LYS A 397 -4.93 -7.01 -1.00
CA LYS A 397 -6.21 -7.65 -0.66
C LYS A 397 -6.17 -9.14 -1.04
N TYR A 398 -5.75 -9.46 -2.27
CA TYR A 398 -5.59 -10.85 -2.72
C TYR A 398 -4.72 -11.67 -1.75
N ARG A 399 -3.52 -11.18 -1.43
CA ARG A 399 -2.64 -11.85 -0.47
C ARG A 399 -3.28 -12.06 0.90
N ASN A 400 -3.97 -11.04 1.42
CA ASN A 400 -4.60 -11.13 2.74
C ASN A 400 -5.79 -12.08 2.75
N ASP A 401 -6.62 -12.06 1.71
CA ASP A 401 -7.79 -12.94 1.60
C ASP A 401 -7.34 -14.41 1.47
N MET A 402 -6.32 -14.68 0.65
CA MET A 402 -5.74 -16.02 0.54
C MET A 402 -5.07 -16.49 1.86
N LYS A 403 -4.35 -15.62 2.57
CA LYS A 403 -3.80 -15.96 3.89
C LYS A 403 -4.88 -16.31 4.91
N LYS A 404 -5.96 -15.52 4.97
CA LYS A 404 -7.11 -15.79 5.83
C LYS A 404 -7.76 -17.13 5.49
N TRP A 405 -7.88 -17.40 4.19
CA TRP A 405 -8.46 -18.65 3.71
C TRP A 405 -7.55 -19.85 4.05
N CYS A 406 -6.24 -19.79 3.82
CA CYS A 406 -5.28 -20.81 4.22
C CYS A 406 -5.34 -21.08 5.75
N LYS A 407 -5.45 -20.01 6.56
CA LYS A 407 -5.61 -20.13 8.01
C LYS A 407 -6.93 -20.82 8.39
N LYS A 408 -8.04 -20.46 7.72
CA LYS A 408 -9.38 -21.09 7.94
C LYS A 408 -9.32 -22.62 7.74
N TRP A 409 -8.62 -23.05 6.69
CA TRP A 409 -8.51 -24.48 6.35
C TRP A 409 -7.28 -25.16 6.95
N SER A 410 -6.57 -24.47 7.84
CA SER A 410 -5.39 -25.01 8.53
C SER A 410 -4.35 -25.61 7.58
N ILE A 411 -4.14 -24.97 6.43
CA ILE A 411 -3.10 -25.38 5.47
C ILE A 411 -1.72 -25.29 6.14
N LYS A 412 -0.92 -26.35 6.04
CA LYS A 412 0.37 -26.50 6.73
C LYS A 412 1.48 -26.87 5.76
N ASN A 413 2.69 -26.45 6.09
CA ASN A 413 3.91 -26.95 5.49
C ASN A 413 4.21 -28.40 5.91
N GLU A 414 5.15 -29.07 5.29
CA GLU A 414 5.56 -30.44 5.62
C GLU A 414 6.07 -30.59 7.04
N ASP A 415 6.69 -29.55 7.59
CA ASP A 415 7.15 -29.50 8.99
C ASP A 415 6.02 -29.25 10.02
N GLY A 416 4.76 -29.17 9.56
CA GLY A 416 3.59 -28.93 10.39
C GLY A 416 3.34 -27.45 10.74
N THR A 417 4.20 -26.54 10.33
CA THR A 417 4.00 -25.09 10.55
C THR A 417 2.88 -24.55 9.67
N PRO A 418 2.15 -23.49 10.09
CA PRO A 418 1.11 -22.88 9.28
C PRO A 418 1.69 -22.31 7.96
N TYR A 419 1.06 -22.66 6.85
CA TYR A 419 1.46 -22.13 5.54
C TYR A 419 1.14 -20.63 5.42
N ASN A 420 2.15 -19.84 5.05
CA ASN A 420 2.01 -18.42 4.80
C ASN A 420 1.94 -18.17 3.29
N PHE A 421 0.75 -17.98 2.77
CA PHE A 421 0.53 -17.76 1.33
C PHE A 421 1.32 -16.58 0.76
N LEU A 422 2.19 -16.86 -0.20
CA LEU A 422 3.02 -15.91 -0.92
C LEU A 422 2.85 -16.12 -2.44
N PRO A 423 2.14 -15.24 -3.17
CA PRO A 423 1.91 -15.42 -4.60
C PRO A 423 3.19 -15.55 -5.43
N HIS A 424 4.28 -14.92 -4.98
CA HIS A 424 5.55 -14.96 -5.69
C HIS A 424 6.23 -16.35 -5.64
N SER A 425 5.95 -17.15 -4.61
CA SER A 425 6.48 -18.50 -4.49
C SER A 425 6.03 -19.41 -5.62
N TYR A 426 4.83 -19.24 -6.16
CA TYR A 426 4.33 -20.03 -7.32
C TYR A 426 5.15 -19.77 -8.58
N ARG A 427 5.73 -18.60 -8.72
CA ARG A 427 6.64 -18.30 -9.82
C ARG A 427 7.96 -19.08 -9.71
N HIS A 428 8.46 -19.25 -8.48
CA HIS A 428 9.60 -20.11 -8.21
C HIS A 428 9.25 -21.57 -8.49
N THR A 429 8.08 -22.04 -8.00
CA THR A 429 7.62 -23.41 -8.24
C THR A 429 7.55 -23.74 -9.73
N ILE A 430 6.86 -22.92 -10.54
CA ILE A 430 6.77 -23.18 -12.00
C ILE A 430 8.14 -23.18 -12.66
N ALA A 431 9.03 -22.26 -12.32
CA ALA A 431 10.35 -22.21 -12.92
C ALA A 431 11.17 -23.46 -12.57
N SER A 432 11.10 -23.90 -11.32
CA SER A 432 11.80 -25.12 -10.86
C SER A 432 11.19 -26.39 -11.50
N ASP A 433 9.86 -26.53 -11.48
CA ASP A 433 9.17 -27.69 -12.05
C ASP A 433 9.48 -27.85 -13.56
N LEU A 434 9.38 -26.73 -14.31
CA LEU A 434 9.68 -26.76 -15.74
C LEU A 434 11.14 -27.13 -16.04
N THR A 435 12.07 -26.69 -15.20
CA THR A 435 13.49 -27.01 -15.36
C THR A 435 13.79 -28.47 -14.96
N GLN A 436 13.31 -28.87 -13.77
CA GLN A 436 13.71 -30.12 -13.13
C GLN A 436 12.89 -31.32 -13.59
N GLU A 437 11.56 -31.17 -13.74
CA GLU A 437 10.68 -32.28 -14.08
C GLU A 437 10.48 -32.40 -15.58
N TYR A 438 10.41 -31.27 -16.30
CA TYR A 438 10.11 -31.24 -17.73
C TYR A 438 11.33 -30.94 -18.59
N ASN A 439 12.49 -30.69 -17.97
CA ASN A 439 13.77 -30.45 -18.67
C ASN A 439 13.66 -29.33 -19.73
N VAL A 440 12.86 -28.29 -19.43
CA VAL A 440 12.68 -27.15 -20.32
C VAL A 440 13.89 -26.23 -20.22
N ASP A 441 14.40 -25.79 -21.36
CA ASP A 441 15.55 -24.89 -21.43
C ASP A 441 15.27 -23.57 -20.65
N LEU A 442 16.26 -23.13 -19.88
CA LEU A 442 16.19 -21.92 -19.07
C LEU A 442 15.87 -20.68 -19.90
N GLU A 443 16.35 -20.59 -21.13
CA GLU A 443 16.05 -19.47 -22.03
C GLU A 443 14.56 -19.44 -22.40
N ILE A 444 13.94 -20.61 -22.61
CA ILE A 444 12.52 -20.72 -22.89
C ILE A 444 11.71 -20.28 -21.67
N ILE A 445 12.07 -20.76 -20.47
CA ILE A 445 11.41 -20.36 -19.21
C ILE A 445 11.54 -18.84 -19.02
N GLN A 446 12.74 -18.31 -19.26
CA GLN A 446 13.02 -16.88 -19.16
C GLN A 446 12.15 -16.06 -20.10
N LEU A 447 12.11 -16.42 -21.38
CA LEU A 447 11.47 -15.61 -22.42
C LEU A 447 9.95 -15.82 -22.44
N VAL A 448 9.49 -17.08 -22.35
CA VAL A 448 8.08 -17.44 -22.56
C VAL A 448 7.27 -17.37 -21.26
N ILE A 449 7.82 -17.84 -20.14
CA ILE A 449 7.06 -17.94 -18.88
C ILE A 449 7.31 -16.72 -18.01
N LEU A 450 8.59 -16.40 -17.74
CA LEU A 450 8.94 -15.35 -16.79
C LEU A 450 9.00 -13.95 -17.42
N GLY A 451 9.16 -13.84 -18.73
CA GLY A 451 9.29 -12.58 -19.45
C GLY A 451 10.47 -11.73 -18.95
N HIS A 452 11.60 -12.36 -18.56
CA HIS A 452 12.79 -11.64 -18.10
C HIS A 452 13.65 -11.16 -19.26
N ALA A 453 14.28 -9.99 -19.10
CA ALA A 453 15.20 -9.45 -20.10
C ALA A 453 16.63 -9.92 -19.91
N ASN A 454 16.99 -10.47 -18.74
CA ASN A 454 18.36 -10.88 -18.40
C ASN A 454 18.35 -12.28 -17.79
N PRO A 455 19.21 -13.23 -18.26
CA PRO A 455 19.34 -14.58 -17.72
C PRO A 455 19.58 -14.62 -16.20
N SER A 456 20.40 -13.75 -15.67
CA SER A 456 20.67 -13.68 -14.23
C SER A 456 19.43 -13.43 -13.37
N MET A 457 18.37 -12.85 -13.95
CA MET A 457 17.08 -12.68 -13.27
C MET A 457 16.28 -13.99 -13.20
N SER A 458 16.52 -14.92 -14.09
CA SER A 458 15.82 -16.22 -14.13
C SER A 458 16.51 -17.24 -13.23
N LEU A 459 17.83 -17.21 -13.14
CA LEU A 459 18.60 -18.11 -12.27
C LEU A 459 18.16 -18.04 -10.80
N CYS A 460 17.72 -16.88 -10.31
CA CYS A 460 17.21 -16.76 -8.94
C CYS A 460 15.86 -17.45 -8.68
N TYR A 461 15.21 -18.00 -9.71
CA TYR A 461 13.93 -18.72 -9.59
C TYR A 461 14.09 -20.24 -9.71
N ILE A 462 15.28 -20.74 -9.99
CA ILE A 462 15.54 -22.16 -10.15
C ILE A 462 16.27 -22.65 -8.91
N ASP A 463 15.72 -23.71 -8.31
CA ASP A 463 16.38 -24.44 -7.24
C ASP A 463 17.40 -25.36 -7.91
N GLU A 464 18.67 -24.95 -7.95
CA GLU A 464 19.73 -25.78 -8.51
C GLU A 464 20.02 -26.96 -7.58
N THR A 465 19.54 -28.12 -7.91
CA THR A 465 19.99 -29.35 -7.28
C THR A 465 21.48 -29.58 -7.63
N ASP A 466 22.22 -30.24 -6.72
CA ASP A 466 23.66 -30.57 -6.94
C ASP A 466 23.91 -31.37 -8.19
N GLU A 467 22.89 -32.06 -8.74
CA GLU A 467 22.92 -32.82 -9.97
C GLU A 467 22.95 -31.92 -11.22
N TYR A 468 22.22 -30.78 -11.18
CA TYR A 468 22.21 -29.81 -12.29
C TYR A 468 23.55 -29.09 -12.41
N LYS A 469 24.21 -28.80 -11.26
CA LYS A 469 25.55 -28.17 -11.20
C LYS A 469 26.65 -29.04 -11.74
N LYS A 470 26.46 -30.37 -11.77
CA LYS A 470 27.45 -31.33 -12.31
C LYS A 470 27.35 -31.50 -13.81
N ASN A 471 26.21 -31.15 -14.43
CA ASN A 471 25.94 -31.37 -15.86
C ASN A 471 25.97 -30.05 -16.69
N ALA A 472 26.12 -28.90 -16.07
CA ALA A 472 26.31 -27.59 -16.69
C ALA A 472 27.80 -27.19 -16.71
#